data_d9aff525326d90575ce511d4c6267d8d
#
_entry.id   d9aff525326d90575ce511d4c6267d8d
#
_cell.length_a   1.000
_cell.length_b   1.000
_cell.length_c   1.000
_cell.angle_alpha   90.00
_cell.angle_beta   90.00
_cell.angle_gamma   90.00
#
_symmetry.space_group_name_H-M   'P 1'
#
loop_
_entity.id
_entity.type
_entity.pdbx_description
1 polymer ?
#
loop_
_entity_poly.entity_id
_entity_poly.type
_entity_poly.pdbx_seq_one_letter_code
_entity_poly.pdbx_strand_id
1 'polypeptide(L)'
;EYYPFVNVGHFALYPHADAATQTRLAEYYRRGMDATLRRAETNAFRAGVPFIWCSNNLTVALITQILLYERMTGDLRYHSHLLAQRDWLFGCNPWGTTMFTGLPLQGEFPEDVHTSTWKLTRRAVAGGLVDGPVYARVYNSLLGLQLTAADEFAPFQTGHVVYHDDIGDYSTNEPTMDGTADAIWMLAHFGATPSQARSVAAGGVPSSSPSWAVDAGGVRRGPPAERRLALVFTADEYVDGAEAILQTLDASAVDAAFFLTGNALAAPGMRDWTRRAVAAGHYVGPHSHRHLLYAPWDDRARSLVDKTRFQADLHQNLAELRELGAARQEPVYFVPPFEWYNAEHARWAQELGCLLISFTPGSGSQRDFAPEDHAAFRPARVLIQEILDYEARTDTGLNGHLLLLHLGSQRRDKAYPHLGALINQLRQRGYALVRVDQLLDAAPPPAAARAGGA
;
A
#
# COMPACT_ATOMS: atom_id res chain seq x y z
N GLU A 1 -7.75 22.24 22.92
CA GLU A 1 -8.65 21.07 22.86
C GLU A 1 -8.75 20.48 21.46
N TYR A 2 -8.58 21.28 20.42
CA TYR A 2 -8.92 20.88 19.05
C TYR A 2 -7.73 20.88 18.08
N TYR A 3 -6.51 21.27 18.52
CA TYR A 3 -5.33 21.29 17.65
C TYR A 3 -4.42 20.11 17.94
N PRO A 4 -4.12 19.25 16.96
CA PRO A 4 -3.30 18.06 17.14
C PRO A 4 -1.83 18.38 17.50
N PHE A 5 -1.30 19.52 17.08
CA PHE A 5 0.08 19.92 17.32
C PHE A 5 0.46 19.96 18.82
N VAL A 6 -0.46 20.38 19.68
CA VAL A 6 -0.23 20.39 21.14
C VAL A 6 -0.12 18.96 21.67
N ASN A 7 -0.93 18.05 21.14
CA ASN A 7 -1.00 16.67 21.60
C ASN A 7 0.17 15.81 21.11
N VAL A 8 0.76 16.11 19.97
CA VAL A 8 1.96 15.41 19.47
C VAL A 8 3.13 15.54 20.45
N GLY A 9 3.31 16.71 21.07
CA GLY A 9 4.31 16.91 22.13
C GLY A 9 4.05 16.05 23.36
N HIS A 10 2.80 15.93 23.80
CA HIS A 10 2.42 15.04 24.90
C HIS A 10 2.67 13.57 24.58
N PHE A 11 2.34 13.15 23.36
CA PHE A 11 2.60 11.80 22.87
C PHE A 11 4.10 11.48 22.86
N ALA A 12 4.93 12.39 22.35
CA ALA A 12 6.39 12.25 22.34
C ALA A 12 6.99 12.17 23.75
N LEU A 13 6.43 12.90 24.71
CA LEU A 13 6.87 12.88 26.12
C LEU A 13 6.46 11.60 26.83
N TYR A 14 5.30 11.02 26.50
CA TYR A 14 4.68 9.92 27.23
C TYR A 14 5.62 8.73 27.53
N PRO A 15 6.40 8.17 26.57
CA PRO A 15 7.28 7.03 26.85
C PRO A 15 8.46 7.36 27.77
N HIS A 16 8.77 8.64 27.97
CA HIS A 16 9.89 9.12 28.78
C HIS A 16 9.44 9.66 30.15
N ALA A 17 8.13 9.73 30.37
CA ALA A 17 7.55 10.27 31.60
C ALA A 17 7.40 9.17 32.68
N ASP A 18 7.39 9.59 33.96
CA ASP A 18 7.02 8.70 35.05
C ASP A 18 5.54 8.29 35.00
N ALA A 19 5.15 7.24 35.72
CA ALA A 19 3.81 6.68 35.70
C ALA A 19 2.71 7.69 36.09
N ALA A 20 2.97 8.61 37.00
CA ALA A 20 2.03 9.64 37.42
C ALA A 20 1.79 10.65 36.28
N THR A 21 2.85 11.05 35.58
CA THR A 21 2.78 11.95 34.43
C THR A 21 2.12 11.25 33.24
N GLN A 22 2.44 9.98 32.98
CA GLN A 22 1.75 9.18 31.94
C GLN A 22 0.24 9.11 32.19
N THR A 23 -0.18 8.82 33.41
CA THR A 23 -1.60 8.82 33.79
C THR A 23 -2.26 10.17 33.54
N ARG A 24 -1.59 11.28 33.90
CA ARG A 24 -2.09 12.63 33.69
C ARG A 24 -2.22 12.99 32.22
N LEU A 25 -1.25 12.63 31.41
CA LEU A 25 -1.28 12.86 29.96
C LEU A 25 -2.45 12.09 29.33
N ALA A 26 -2.61 10.80 29.62
CA ALA A 26 -3.73 9.99 29.14
C ALA A 26 -5.09 10.59 29.57
N GLU A 27 -5.20 11.12 30.80
CA GLU A 27 -6.42 11.77 31.30
C GLU A 27 -6.76 13.05 30.52
N TYR A 28 -5.77 13.83 30.09
CA TYR A 28 -6.03 15.02 29.25
C TYR A 28 -6.65 14.65 27.92
N TYR A 29 -6.13 13.61 27.26
CA TYR A 29 -6.73 13.08 26.02
C TYR A 29 -8.15 12.58 26.25
N ARG A 30 -8.35 11.76 27.29
CA ARG A 30 -9.65 11.17 27.61
C ARG A 30 -10.73 12.24 27.83
N ARG A 31 -10.43 13.27 28.63
CA ARG A 31 -11.38 14.38 28.87
C ARG A 31 -11.80 15.10 27.61
N GLY A 32 -10.89 15.33 26.68
CA GLY A 32 -11.20 15.93 25.38
C GLY A 32 -12.10 15.03 24.55
N MET A 33 -11.76 13.75 24.44
CA MET A 33 -12.52 12.76 23.66
C MET A 33 -13.91 12.49 24.26
N ASP A 34 -14.06 12.43 25.58
CA ASP A 34 -15.37 12.31 26.24
C ASP A 34 -16.29 13.49 25.88
N ALA A 35 -15.77 14.70 25.78
CA ALA A 35 -16.54 15.86 25.39
C ALA A 35 -17.02 15.79 23.93
N THR A 36 -16.16 15.33 23.02
CA THR A 36 -16.52 15.15 21.61
C THR A 36 -17.46 13.98 21.39
N LEU A 37 -17.31 12.88 22.14
CA LEU A 37 -18.21 11.73 22.09
C LEU A 37 -19.63 12.12 22.53
N ARG A 38 -19.77 12.85 23.65
CA ARG A 38 -21.08 13.36 24.09
C ARG A 38 -21.76 14.24 23.03
N ARG A 39 -20.98 15.05 22.28
CA ARG A 39 -21.53 15.83 21.16
C ARG A 39 -21.98 14.92 20.02
N ALA A 40 -21.18 13.93 19.66
CA ALA A 40 -21.49 12.97 18.61
C ALA A 40 -22.77 12.16 18.89
N GLU A 41 -23.07 11.86 20.15
CA GLU A 41 -24.27 11.14 20.55
C GLU A 41 -25.56 11.94 20.37
N THR A 42 -25.48 13.25 20.19
CA THR A 42 -26.64 14.14 20.03
C THR A 42 -27.08 14.35 18.58
N ASN A 43 -26.36 13.76 17.60
CA ASN A 43 -26.71 13.91 16.18
C ASN A 43 -26.56 12.59 15.40
N ALA A 44 -27.41 12.46 14.35
CA ALA A 44 -27.52 11.24 13.56
C ALA A 44 -26.21 10.86 12.81
N PHE A 45 -25.43 11.85 12.40
CA PHE A 45 -24.16 11.67 11.69
C PHE A 45 -22.97 11.53 12.62
N ARG A 46 -23.18 11.54 13.93
CA ARG A 46 -22.16 11.37 14.97
C ARG A 46 -20.97 12.35 14.85
N ALA A 47 -21.20 13.55 14.33
CA ALA A 47 -20.18 14.59 14.27
C ALA A 47 -19.75 15.00 15.68
N GLY A 48 -18.48 14.85 15.99
CA GLY A 48 -17.91 15.08 17.33
C GLY A 48 -17.41 16.51 17.56
N VAL A 49 -17.28 17.31 16.50
CA VAL A 49 -16.72 18.67 16.56
C VAL A 49 -17.80 19.74 16.34
N PRO A 50 -17.61 20.98 16.82
CA PRO A 50 -18.50 22.08 16.51
C PRO A 50 -18.24 22.63 15.10
N PHE A 51 -19.28 23.08 14.40
CA PHE A 51 -19.17 23.66 13.06
C PHE A 51 -18.88 25.17 13.13
N ILE A 52 -17.75 25.54 13.75
CA ILE A 52 -17.40 26.95 13.99
C ILE A 52 -16.64 27.57 12.81
N TRP A 53 -15.53 26.95 12.41
CA TRP A 53 -14.65 27.31 11.31
C TRP A 53 -13.66 26.18 11.12
N CYS A 54 -13.30 25.86 9.87
CA CYS A 54 -12.41 24.73 9.58
C CYS A 54 -12.83 23.43 10.31
N SER A 55 -14.13 23.09 10.26
CA SER A 55 -14.67 21.98 11.04
C SER A 55 -14.08 20.62 10.63
N ASN A 56 -13.66 20.47 9.38
CA ASN A 56 -12.98 19.27 8.93
C ASN A 56 -11.57 19.16 9.51
N ASN A 57 -10.85 20.28 9.69
CA ASN A 57 -9.55 20.29 10.37
C ASN A 57 -9.72 19.83 11.83
N LEU A 58 -10.77 20.28 12.50
CA LEU A 58 -11.10 19.81 13.85
C LEU A 58 -11.45 18.33 13.88
N THR A 59 -12.14 17.83 12.85
CA THR A 59 -12.49 16.41 12.72
C THR A 59 -11.25 15.54 12.56
N VAL A 60 -10.33 15.93 11.69
CA VAL A 60 -9.05 15.22 11.51
C VAL A 60 -8.19 15.31 12.77
N ALA A 61 -8.18 16.47 13.44
CA ALA A 61 -7.49 16.65 14.71
C ALA A 61 -8.03 15.70 15.80
N LEU A 62 -9.35 15.51 15.86
CA LEU A 62 -9.97 14.56 16.77
C LEU A 62 -9.58 13.11 16.45
N ILE A 63 -9.58 12.72 15.18
CA ILE A 63 -9.12 11.41 14.73
C ILE A 63 -7.67 11.18 15.18
N THR A 64 -6.79 12.13 14.92
CA THR A 64 -5.38 12.08 15.33
C THR A 64 -5.25 11.94 16.85
N GLN A 65 -6.04 12.69 17.62
CA GLN A 65 -6.03 12.63 19.08
C GLN A 65 -6.45 11.25 19.59
N ILE A 66 -7.48 10.63 19.01
CA ILE A 66 -7.91 9.26 19.39
C ILE A 66 -6.79 8.26 19.05
N LEU A 67 -6.20 8.35 17.86
CA LEU A 67 -5.10 7.48 17.45
C LEU A 67 -3.88 7.58 18.40
N LEU A 68 -3.50 8.78 18.81
CA LEU A 68 -2.42 8.99 19.75
C LEU A 68 -2.74 8.41 21.13
N TYR A 69 -3.98 8.56 21.61
CA TYR A 69 -4.44 7.97 22.86
C TYR A 69 -4.40 6.45 22.83
N GLU A 70 -4.94 5.84 21.77
CA GLU A 70 -4.91 4.37 21.58
C GLU A 70 -3.48 3.84 21.59
N ARG A 71 -2.55 4.55 20.95
CA ARG A 71 -1.13 4.18 20.94
C ARG A 71 -0.45 4.32 22.30
N MET A 72 -0.75 5.37 23.06
CA MET A 72 -0.18 5.59 24.39
C MET A 72 -0.67 4.57 25.40
N THR A 73 -1.95 4.22 25.36
CA THR A 73 -2.63 3.51 26.45
C THR A 73 -3.03 2.08 26.12
N GLY A 74 -3.16 1.73 24.83
CA GLY A 74 -3.78 0.49 24.38
C GLY A 74 -5.30 0.43 24.55
N ASP A 75 -5.93 1.51 25.03
CA ASP A 75 -7.37 1.57 25.32
C ASP A 75 -8.14 2.00 24.06
N LEU A 76 -8.94 1.09 23.51
CA LEU A 76 -9.71 1.26 22.27
C LEU A 76 -11.15 1.74 22.47
N ARG A 77 -11.51 2.25 23.65
CA ARG A 77 -12.89 2.65 23.97
C ARG A 77 -13.47 3.71 23.02
N TYR A 78 -12.62 4.52 22.38
CA TYR A 78 -13.04 5.56 21.43
C TYR A 78 -12.92 5.13 19.97
N HIS A 79 -12.57 3.88 19.70
CA HIS A 79 -12.33 3.40 18.32
C HIS A 79 -13.58 3.58 17.43
N SER A 80 -14.77 3.25 17.91
CA SER A 80 -16.02 3.47 17.18
C SER A 80 -16.31 4.95 16.90
N HIS A 81 -15.88 5.83 17.82
CA HIS A 81 -15.99 7.28 17.63
C HIS A 81 -15.02 7.78 16.55
N LEU A 82 -13.79 7.27 16.57
CA LEU A 82 -12.79 7.51 15.51
C LEU A 82 -13.34 7.12 14.13
N LEU A 83 -13.90 5.91 14.00
CA LEU A 83 -14.46 5.44 12.73
C LEU A 83 -15.60 6.34 12.24
N ALA A 84 -16.47 6.80 13.14
CA ALA A 84 -17.55 7.71 12.77
C ALA A 84 -17.03 9.07 12.25
N GLN A 85 -15.94 9.60 12.82
CA GLN A 85 -15.35 10.85 12.34
C GLN A 85 -14.68 10.65 10.97
N ARG A 86 -14.00 9.52 10.76
CA ARG A 86 -13.47 9.16 9.43
C ARG A 86 -14.59 9.07 8.40
N ASP A 87 -15.62 8.33 8.71
CA ASP A 87 -16.74 8.10 7.79
C ASP A 87 -17.46 9.41 7.45
N TRP A 88 -17.54 10.36 8.40
CA TRP A 88 -18.00 11.74 8.14
C TRP A 88 -17.22 12.40 7.00
N LEU A 89 -15.89 12.32 7.03
CA LEU A 89 -15.04 12.93 6.01
C LEU A 89 -15.17 12.24 4.64
N PHE A 90 -15.62 11.00 4.62
CA PHE A 90 -15.78 10.18 3.40
C PHE A 90 -17.24 10.01 2.97
N GLY A 91 -18.13 10.95 3.33
CA GLY A 91 -19.47 11.02 2.78
C GLY A 91 -20.61 10.59 3.71
N CYS A 92 -20.35 10.03 4.91
CA CYS A 92 -21.38 9.82 5.92
C CYS A 92 -21.74 11.14 6.61
N ASN A 93 -22.16 12.13 5.84
CA ASN A 93 -22.55 13.47 6.25
C ASN A 93 -23.86 13.88 5.53
N PRO A 94 -24.50 15.00 5.91
CA PRO A 94 -25.79 15.40 5.31
C PRO A 94 -25.76 15.59 3.80
N TRP A 95 -24.61 15.94 3.22
CA TRP A 95 -24.46 16.24 1.79
C TRP A 95 -24.07 15.03 0.96
N GLY A 96 -23.68 13.90 1.59
CA GLY A 96 -23.29 12.67 0.89
C GLY A 96 -21.99 12.77 0.09
N THR A 97 -21.24 13.86 0.23
CA THR A 97 -19.98 14.11 -0.47
C THR A 97 -18.77 13.88 0.44
N THR A 98 -17.65 13.46 -0.13
CA THR A 98 -16.40 13.47 0.63
C THR A 98 -15.93 14.90 0.85
N MET A 99 -15.03 15.07 1.81
CA MET A 99 -14.44 16.38 2.09
C MET A 99 -13.03 16.52 1.51
N PHE A 100 -12.66 15.61 0.62
CA PHE A 100 -11.35 15.60 -0.07
C PHE A 100 -11.54 15.85 -1.56
N THR A 101 -10.82 16.84 -2.11
CA THR A 101 -10.83 17.16 -3.52
C THR A 101 -10.34 15.98 -4.37
N GLY A 102 -11.12 15.61 -5.41
CA GLY A 102 -10.75 14.56 -6.35
C GLY A 102 -10.63 13.14 -5.77
N LEU A 103 -11.17 12.90 -4.56
CA LEU A 103 -11.17 11.59 -3.90
C LEU A 103 -12.53 11.28 -3.27
N PRO A 104 -13.06 10.02 -3.44
CA PRO A 104 -12.49 8.95 -4.26
C PRO A 104 -12.70 9.22 -5.74
N LEU A 105 -11.89 8.59 -6.60
CA LEU A 105 -11.93 8.81 -8.05
C LEU A 105 -13.28 8.45 -8.72
N GLN A 106 -14.16 7.74 -8.03
CA GLN A 106 -15.50 7.34 -8.47
C GLN A 106 -16.51 7.64 -7.37
N GLY A 107 -16.77 8.90 -7.10
CA GLY A 107 -17.72 9.32 -6.07
C GLY A 107 -17.90 10.84 -6.06
N GLU A 108 -18.76 11.34 -5.19
CA GLU A 108 -18.96 12.76 -4.97
C GLU A 108 -17.80 13.33 -4.16
N PHE A 109 -17.21 14.41 -4.65
CA PHE A 109 -16.12 15.14 -4.00
C PHE A 109 -16.17 16.62 -4.39
N PRO A 110 -15.53 17.52 -3.62
CA PRO A 110 -15.48 18.94 -3.96
C PRO A 110 -14.74 19.19 -5.29
N GLU A 111 -15.42 19.81 -6.24
CA GLU A 111 -14.92 20.14 -7.57
C GLU A 111 -14.59 21.64 -7.71
N ASP A 112 -15.48 22.53 -7.25
CA ASP A 112 -15.42 23.96 -7.46
C ASP A 112 -14.81 24.72 -6.28
N VAL A 113 -13.66 24.22 -5.81
CA VAL A 113 -13.00 24.66 -4.59
C VAL A 113 -12.48 26.10 -4.62
N HIS A 114 -12.52 26.78 -3.47
CA HIS A 114 -12.03 28.14 -3.31
C HIS A 114 -10.48 28.20 -3.32
N THR A 115 -9.87 28.07 -4.49
CA THR A 115 -8.41 28.19 -4.66
C THR A 115 -8.03 29.00 -5.88
N SER A 116 -6.86 29.64 -5.84
CA SER A 116 -6.26 30.30 -6.99
C SER A 116 -6.01 29.33 -8.14
N THR A 117 -5.60 28.09 -7.83
CA THR A 117 -5.37 27.03 -8.82
C THR A 117 -6.63 26.73 -9.60
N TRP A 118 -7.74 26.50 -8.90
CA TRP A 118 -9.03 26.25 -9.56
C TRP A 118 -9.49 27.46 -10.38
N LYS A 119 -9.36 28.67 -9.82
CA LYS A 119 -9.75 29.88 -10.51
C LYS A 119 -9.03 30.09 -11.84
N LEU A 120 -7.75 29.73 -11.89
CA LEU A 120 -6.89 29.89 -13.07
C LEU A 120 -6.99 28.74 -14.06
N THR A 121 -7.12 27.50 -13.56
CA THR A 121 -7.00 26.29 -14.38
C THR A 121 -8.29 25.49 -14.52
N ARG A 122 -9.31 25.79 -13.72
CA ARG A 122 -10.53 24.99 -13.57
C ARG A 122 -10.25 23.54 -13.16
N ARG A 123 -9.22 23.34 -12.33
CA ARG A 123 -8.85 22.04 -11.79
C ARG A 123 -8.55 22.17 -10.31
N ALA A 124 -9.19 21.31 -9.50
CA ALA A 124 -8.82 21.11 -8.10
C ALA A 124 -7.52 20.29 -8.02
N VAL A 125 -6.71 20.55 -7.00
CA VAL A 125 -5.58 19.69 -6.64
C VAL A 125 -6.13 18.53 -5.84
N ALA A 126 -6.01 17.30 -6.33
CA ALA A 126 -6.55 16.12 -5.65
C ALA A 126 -5.93 15.90 -4.27
N GLY A 127 -6.78 15.50 -3.30
CA GLY A 127 -6.37 15.16 -1.94
C GLY A 127 -6.35 16.32 -0.95
N GLY A 128 -6.74 17.54 -1.36
CA GLY A 128 -6.91 18.67 -0.46
C GLY A 128 -8.14 18.48 0.43
N LEU A 129 -8.01 18.63 1.74
CA LEU A 129 -9.15 18.65 2.67
C LEU A 129 -9.75 20.04 2.70
N VAL A 130 -11.03 20.17 2.33
CA VAL A 130 -11.75 21.45 2.42
C VAL A 130 -12.09 21.79 3.87
N ASP A 131 -12.24 23.08 4.18
CA ASP A 131 -12.58 23.61 5.51
C ASP A 131 -13.76 22.89 6.19
N GLY A 132 -14.75 22.53 5.40
CA GLY A 132 -15.94 21.84 5.87
C GLY A 132 -17.03 22.76 6.39
N PRO A 133 -18.16 22.18 6.76
CA PRO A 133 -19.37 22.93 7.07
C PRO A 133 -19.23 23.85 8.27
N VAL A 134 -19.96 24.96 8.23
CA VAL A 134 -20.08 25.93 9.34
C VAL A 134 -21.51 26.11 9.78
N TYR A 135 -21.71 26.56 11.02
CA TYR A 135 -23.05 26.97 11.44
C TYR A 135 -23.63 28.08 10.54
N ALA A 136 -24.87 27.95 10.12
CA ALA A 136 -25.55 28.94 9.28
C ALA A 136 -25.45 30.38 9.85
N ARG A 137 -25.47 30.55 11.17
CA ARG A 137 -25.23 31.84 11.81
C ARG A 137 -23.82 32.40 11.55
N VAL A 138 -22.82 31.55 11.45
CA VAL A 138 -21.44 31.95 11.09
C VAL A 138 -21.42 32.36 9.64
N TYR A 139 -21.89 31.50 8.74
CA TYR A 139 -22.00 31.77 7.32
C TYR A 139 -22.70 33.12 7.02
N ASN A 140 -23.87 33.32 7.60
CA ASN A 140 -24.67 34.53 7.39
C ASN A 140 -24.04 35.82 7.95
N SER A 141 -23.02 35.72 8.81
CA SER A 141 -22.29 36.87 9.36
C SER A 141 -21.06 37.25 8.54
N LEU A 142 -20.67 36.44 7.54
CA LEU A 142 -19.50 36.66 6.75
C LEU A 142 -19.76 37.66 5.62
N LEU A 143 -18.71 38.37 5.23
CA LEU A 143 -18.77 39.37 4.15
C LEU A 143 -18.04 38.86 2.91
N GLY A 144 -18.59 39.19 1.74
CA GLY A 144 -17.96 38.86 0.46
C GLY A 144 -18.21 37.46 -0.03
N LEU A 145 -19.03 36.67 0.66
CA LEU A 145 -19.50 35.39 0.17
C LEU A 145 -20.56 35.61 -0.92
N GLN A 146 -20.33 35.03 -2.08
CA GLN A 146 -21.29 35.05 -3.17
C GLN A 146 -21.10 33.77 -3.98
N LEU A 147 -22.09 32.89 -3.91
CA LEU A 147 -22.07 31.69 -4.75
C LEU A 147 -22.09 32.08 -6.24
N THR A 148 -21.30 31.40 -7.04
CA THR A 148 -21.16 31.62 -8.47
C THR A 148 -22.15 30.78 -9.29
N ALA A 149 -22.70 29.73 -8.69
CA ALA A 149 -23.70 28.84 -9.26
C ALA A 149 -24.86 28.61 -8.29
N ALA A 150 -25.89 27.91 -8.73
CA ALA A 150 -26.96 27.43 -7.85
C ALA A 150 -26.41 26.38 -6.89
N ASP A 151 -26.76 26.46 -5.61
CA ASP A 151 -26.33 25.49 -4.59
C ASP A 151 -26.88 24.09 -4.93
N GLU A 152 -26.02 23.19 -5.31
CA GLU A 152 -26.34 21.80 -5.65
C GLU A 152 -26.81 21.00 -4.42
N PHE A 153 -26.37 21.40 -3.22
CA PHE A 153 -26.76 20.81 -1.95
C PHE A 153 -27.98 21.49 -1.31
N ALA A 154 -28.64 22.42 -1.99
CA ALA A 154 -29.81 23.14 -1.45
C ALA A 154 -30.87 22.23 -0.79
N PRO A 155 -31.21 21.03 -1.33
CA PRO A 155 -32.16 20.11 -0.69
C PRO A 155 -31.68 19.54 0.64
N PHE A 156 -30.39 19.58 0.92
CA PHE A 156 -29.76 18.99 2.10
C PHE A 156 -29.31 20.04 3.12
N GLN A 157 -29.42 21.31 2.82
CA GLN A 157 -29.14 22.40 3.75
C GLN A 157 -30.16 22.41 4.90
N THR A 158 -29.67 22.39 6.12
CA THR A 158 -30.53 22.25 7.30
C THR A 158 -30.97 23.59 7.90
N GLY A 159 -30.43 24.72 7.46
CA GLY A 159 -30.60 26.02 8.10
C GLY A 159 -29.86 26.15 9.43
N HIS A 160 -29.27 25.09 9.95
CA HIS A 160 -28.43 25.09 11.15
C HIS A 160 -26.92 25.02 10.82
N VAL A 161 -26.57 24.19 9.84
CA VAL A 161 -25.22 24.00 9.31
C VAL A 161 -25.30 24.06 7.80
N VAL A 162 -24.32 24.69 7.15
CA VAL A 162 -24.26 24.84 5.70
C VAL A 162 -22.91 24.37 5.18
N TYR A 163 -22.91 23.86 3.94
CA TYR A 163 -21.74 23.51 3.14
C TYR A 163 -22.06 23.76 1.66
N HIS A 164 -21.15 24.37 0.92
CA HIS A 164 -21.31 24.58 -0.51
C HIS A 164 -20.05 24.15 -1.24
N ASP A 165 -20.19 23.49 -2.39
CA ASP A 165 -19.10 23.27 -3.33
C ASP A 165 -19.12 24.37 -4.39
N ASP A 166 -18.60 25.55 -4.03
CA ASP A 166 -18.58 26.72 -4.90
C ASP A 166 -17.34 27.57 -4.60
N ILE A 167 -16.67 28.01 -5.65
CA ILE A 167 -15.48 28.88 -5.53
C ILE A 167 -15.74 30.19 -4.79
N GLY A 168 -16.98 30.64 -4.72
CA GLY A 168 -17.39 31.84 -3.99
C GLY A 168 -17.47 31.63 -2.48
N ASP A 169 -17.44 30.36 -2.01
CA ASP A 169 -17.51 30.05 -0.58
C ASP A 169 -16.14 29.71 0.01
N TYR A 170 -15.46 30.72 0.50
CA TYR A 170 -14.20 30.59 1.22
C TYR A 170 -14.34 30.04 2.64
N SER A 171 -15.56 29.86 3.13
CA SER A 171 -15.81 29.49 4.52
C SER A 171 -16.02 27.98 4.72
N THR A 172 -16.42 27.27 3.68
CA THR A 172 -16.68 25.82 3.74
C THR A 172 -15.91 25.02 2.69
N ASN A 173 -15.44 25.67 1.61
CA ASN A 173 -14.89 25.01 0.44
C ASN A 173 -13.44 25.41 0.10
N GLU A 174 -12.70 25.97 1.03
CA GLU A 174 -11.26 26.22 0.86
C GLU A 174 -10.44 25.00 1.29
N PRO A 175 -9.68 24.35 0.40
CA PRO A 175 -8.72 23.31 0.81
C PRO A 175 -7.60 23.92 1.64
N THR A 176 -7.48 23.50 2.90
CA THR A 176 -6.48 24.04 3.83
C THR A 176 -5.25 23.18 3.91
N MET A 177 -4.11 23.83 4.09
CA MET A 177 -2.81 23.16 4.15
C MET A 177 -2.64 22.37 5.46
N ASP A 178 -3.06 22.92 6.57
CA ASP A 178 -2.97 22.30 7.90
C ASP A 178 -3.92 21.09 8.03
N GLY A 179 -5.19 21.23 7.63
CA GLY A 179 -6.12 20.11 7.62
C GLY A 179 -5.69 18.97 6.69
N THR A 180 -5.18 19.31 5.51
CA THR A 180 -4.63 18.33 4.57
C THR A 180 -3.40 17.62 5.15
N ALA A 181 -2.50 18.34 5.82
CA ALA A 181 -1.32 17.75 6.46
C ALA A 181 -1.70 16.80 7.60
N ASP A 182 -2.66 17.19 8.44
CA ASP A 182 -3.15 16.35 9.53
C ASP A 182 -3.85 15.09 9.03
N ALA A 183 -4.55 15.16 7.89
CA ALA A 183 -5.19 14.01 7.27
C ALA A 183 -4.20 12.90 6.90
N ILE A 184 -2.92 13.20 6.70
CA ILE A 184 -1.88 12.21 6.39
C ILE A 184 -1.79 11.15 7.50
N TRP A 185 -1.92 11.53 8.77
CA TRP A 185 -1.91 10.58 9.90
C TRP A 185 -3.07 9.59 9.83
N MET A 186 -4.27 10.10 9.60
CA MET A 186 -5.47 9.29 9.43
C MET A 186 -5.33 8.36 8.21
N LEU A 187 -4.98 8.90 7.05
CA LEU A 187 -4.83 8.13 5.82
C LEU A 187 -3.74 7.07 5.94
N ALA A 188 -2.61 7.39 6.58
CA ALA A 188 -1.55 6.43 6.84
C ALA A 188 -1.99 5.31 7.79
N HIS A 189 -2.79 5.64 8.82
CA HIS A 189 -3.31 4.64 9.75
C HIS A 189 -4.27 3.65 9.07
N PHE A 190 -5.24 4.14 8.31
CA PHE A 190 -6.24 3.29 7.65
C PHE A 190 -5.71 2.65 6.35
N GLY A 191 -4.72 3.25 5.70
CA GLY A 191 -4.02 2.67 4.56
C GLY A 191 -2.94 1.66 4.97
N ALA A 192 -2.59 1.58 6.26
CA ALA A 192 -1.64 0.60 6.76
C ALA A 192 -2.24 -0.80 6.73
N THR A 193 -1.49 -1.77 6.26
CA THR A 193 -1.85 -3.19 6.40
C THR A 193 -1.94 -3.57 7.89
N PRO A 194 -2.67 -4.62 8.27
CA PRO A 194 -2.74 -5.08 9.66
C PRO A 194 -1.38 -5.29 10.34
N SER A 195 -0.36 -5.62 9.56
CA SER A 195 1.03 -5.72 10.00
C SER A 195 1.63 -4.35 10.35
N GLN A 196 1.43 -3.34 9.50
CA GLN A 196 1.89 -1.97 9.73
C GLN A 196 1.16 -1.32 10.92
N ALA A 197 -0.15 -1.59 11.08
CA ALA A 197 -0.92 -1.09 12.20
C ALA A 197 -0.39 -1.61 13.56
N ARG A 198 0.08 -2.85 13.64
CA ARG A 198 0.68 -3.41 14.86
C ARG A 198 2.03 -2.77 15.21
N SER A 199 2.88 -2.47 14.22
CA SER A 199 4.16 -1.79 14.45
C SER A 199 3.97 -0.36 14.95
N VAL A 200 2.94 0.32 14.46
CA VAL A 200 2.54 1.66 14.87
C VAL A 200 1.94 1.65 16.30
N ALA A 201 1.20 0.59 16.66
CA ALA A 201 0.65 0.42 18.02
C ALA A 201 1.74 0.11 19.08
N ALA A 202 2.89 -0.41 18.68
CA ALA A 202 3.98 -0.76 19.60
C ALA A 202 4.87 0.42 20.04
N GLY A 203 4.48 1.68 19.77
CA GLY A 203 5.17 2.88 20.26
C GLY A 203 6.50 3.20 19.59
N GLY A 204 6.87 2.42 18.55
CA GLY A 204 7.96 2.79 17.67
C GLY A 204 7.50 3.91 16.74
N VAL A 205 8.08 5.10 16.85
CA VAL A 205 8.16 5.98 15.68
C VAL A 205 8.74 5.10 14.58
N PRO A 206 8.08 4.89 13.42
CA PRO A 206 8.74 4.20 12.34
C PRO A 206 9.96 5.05 11.98
N SER A 207 11.10 4.64 12.49
CA SER A 207 12.36 5.11 11.96
C SER A 207 12.44 4.44 10.59
N SER A 208 12.25 5.24 9.56
CA SER A 208 12.22 4.90 8.15
C SER A 208 10.95 4.14 7.68
N SER A 209 10.34 4.63 6.63
CA SER A 209 9.59 3.85 5.64
C SER A 209 10.24 2.48 5.48
N PRO A 210 9.48 1.37 5.25
CA PRO A 210 10.11 0.11 4.94
C PRO A 210 11.19 0.41 3.90
N SER A 211 12.44 0.07 4.21
CA SER A 211 13.59 0.47 3.42
C SER A 211 13.64 -0.35 2.11
N TRP A 212 12.54 -0.33 1.36
CA TRP A 212 12.47 -0.92 0.04
C TRP A 212 13.31 -0.10 -0.92
N ALA A 213 14.10 -0.75 -1.74
CA ALA A 213 14.63 -0.09 -2.91
C ALA A 213 13.55 -0.03 -3.99
N VAL A 214 13.21 1.19 -4.39
CA VAL A 214 12.17 1.47 -5.39
C VAL A 214 12.80 2.06 -6.62
N ASP A 215 12.36 1.63 -7.82
CA ASP A 215 12.75 2.19 -9.09
C ASP A 215 11.50 2.39 -9.95
N ALA A 216 11.32 3.59 -10.51
CA ALA A 216 10.17 3.97 -11.31
C ALA A 216 8.81 3.55 -10.69
N GLY A 217 8.67 3.66 -9.37
CA GLY A 217 7.46 3.30 -8.62
C GLY A 217 7.27 1.80 -8.33
N GLY A 218 8.15 0.93 -8.83
CA GLY A 218 8.14 -0.50 -8.53
C GLY A 218 9.17 -0.90 -7.47
N VAL A 219 8.80 -1.82 -6.58
CA VAL A 219 9.71 -2.33 -5.54
C VAL A 219 10.69 -3.32 -6.14
N ARG A 220 11.98 -3.08 -5.96
CA ARG A 220 13.07 -3.94 -6.47
C ARG A 220 13.84 -4.70 -5.40
N ARG A 221 13.66 -4.34 -4.13
CA ARG A 221 14.31 -5.01 -3.01
C ARG A 221 13.54 -4.73 -1.73
N GLY A 222 13.36 -5.73 -0.90
CA GLY A 222 12.85 -5.59 0.46
C GLY A 222 13.91 -5.05 1.45
N PRO A 223 13.57 -4.98 2.75
CA PRO A 223 14.47 -4.47 3.78
C PRO A 223 15.80 -5.24 3.83
N PRO A 224 16.97 -4.58 3.75
CA PRO A 224 18.27 -5.25 3.73
C PRO A 224 18.82 -5.56 5.13
N ALA A 225 18.08 -5.26 6.20
CA ALA A 225 18.55 -5.41 7.58
C ALA A 225 18.65 -6.87 8.03
N GLU A 226 17.85 -7.78 7.43
CA GLU A 226 17.78 -9.18 7.82
C GLU A 226 18.20 -10.12 6.67
N ARG A 227 18.75 -11.29 7.01
CA ARG A 227 19.07 -12.34 6.04
C ARG A 227 17.81 -13.08 5.59
N ARG A 228 16.94 -12.35 4.91
CA ARG A 228 15.69 -12.84 4.29
C ARG A 228 15.70 -12.54 2.81
N LEU A 229 15.19 -13.45 2.00
CA LEU A 229 14.99 -13.24 0.57
C LEU A 229 13.75 -14.00 0.09
N ALA A 230 13.18 -13.59 -1.04
CA ALA A 230 12.10 -14.32 -1.69
C ALA A 230 12.56 -14.91 -3.02
N LEU A 231 12.25 -16.20 -3.23
CA LEU A 231 12.35 -16.82 -4.54
C LEU A 231 11.12 -16.42 -5.36
N VAL A 232 11.36 -15.83 -6.51
CA VAL A 232 10.34 -15.34 -7.44
C VAL A 232 10.49 -16.07 -8.75
N PHE A 233 9.42 -16.65 -9.26
CA PHE A 233 9.39 -17.34 -10.55
C PHE A 233 8.39 -16.68 -11.48
N THR A 234 8.80 -16.31 -12.69
CA THR A 234 7.92 -15.84 -13.75
C THR A 234 7.70 -16.92 -14.79
N ALA A 235 6.52 -16.90 -15.45
CA ALA A 235 6.23 -17.81 -16.54
C ALA A 235 5.36 -17.16 -17.62
N ASP A 236 5.69 -17.44 -18.87
CA ASP A 236 4.91 -17.11 -20.06
C ASP A 236 4.75 -18.35 -20.95
N GLU A 237 5.46 -18.47 -22.04
CA GLU A 237 5.36 -19.60 -22.98
C GLU A 237 5.97 -20.90 -22.45
N TYR A 238 7.01 -20.81 -21.61
CA TYR A 238 7.78 -21.95 -21.13
C TYR A 238 7.47 -22.23 -19.67
N VAL A 239 6.98 -23.46 -19.42
CA VAL A 239 6.58 -23.94 -18.09
C VAL A 239 7.17 -25.32 -17.77
N ASP A 240 8.20 -25.73 -18.51
CA ASP A 240 8.76 -27.08 -18.46
C ASP A 240 9.44 -27.44 -17.11
N GLY A 241 9.80 -26.45 -16.31
CA GLY A 241 10.29 -26.64 -14.94
C GLY A 241 9.24 -26.67 -13.85
N ALA A 242 7.96 -26.37 -14.17
CA ALA A 242 6.92 -26.12 -13.19
C ALA A 242 6.79 -27.21 -12.13
N GLU A 243 6.70 -28.48 -12.57
CA GLU A 243 6.53 -29.62 -11.67
C GLU A 243 7.79 -29.87 -10.82
N ALA A 244 8.97 -29.83 -11.44
CA ALA A 244 10.24 -30.07 -10.76
C ALA A 244 10.55 -28.98 -9.72
N ILE A 245 10.20 -27.72 -10.02
CA ILE A 245 10.36 -26.59 -9.10
C ILE A 245 9.43 -26.76 -7.89
N LEU A 246 8.14 -27.05 -8.12
CA LEU A 246 7.18 -27.23 -7.04
C LEU A 246 7.59 -28.38 -6.10
N GLN A 247 8.00 -29.53 -6.65
CA GLN A 247 8.50 -30.67 -5.89
C GLN A 247 9.77 -30.33 -5.09
N THR A 248 10.67 -29.54 -5.66
CA THR A 248 11.91 -29.11 -4.97
C THR A 248 11.60 -28.18 -3.81
N LEU A 249 10.66 -27.25 -3.98
CA LEU A 249 10.24 -26.32 -2.94
C LEU A 249 9.54 -27.06 -1.79
N ASP A 250 8.63 -27.99 -2.12
CA ASP A 250 7.96 -28.86 -1.15
C ASP A 250 8.97 -29.71 -0.34
N ALA A 251 9.87 -30.42 -1.03
CA ALA A 251 10.91 -31.21 -0.39
C ALA A 251 11.87 -30.37 0.48
N SER A 252 12.01 -29.09 0.15
CA SER A 252 12.84 -28.14 0.89
C SER A 252 12.05 -27.40 1.99
N ALA A 253 10.74 -27.56 2.10
CA ALA A 253 9.85 -26.76 2.95
C ALA A 253 10.13 -25.25 2.77
N VAL A 254 10.04 -24.75 1.53
CA VAL A 254 10.24 -23.35 1.15
C VAL A 254 9.01 -22.85 0.40
N ASP A 255 8.40 -21.79 0.90
CA ASP A 255 7.36 -21.07 0.19
C ASP A 255 8.00 -20.04 -0.77
N ALA A 256 7.53 -20.01 -2.01
CA ALA A 256 7.99 -19.11 -3.07
C ALA A 256 6.87 -18.24 -3.62
N ALA A 257 7.19 -17.39 -4.59
CA ALA A 257 6.22 -16.60 -5.32
C ALA A 257 6.27 -16.93 -6.83
N PHE A 258 5.11 -17.16 -7.42
CA PHE A 258 4.93 -17.45 -8.84
C PHE A 258 4.12 -16.34 -9.48
N PHE A 259 4.59 -15.81 -10.61
CA PHE A 259 3.91 -14.78 -11.39
C PHE A 259 3.65 -15.31 -12.78
N LEU A 260 2.37 -15.53 -13.10
CA LEU A 260 1.94 -16.27 -14.28
C LEU A 260 1.19 -15.37 -15.24
N THR A 261 1.52 -15.48 -16.54
CA THR A 261 0.74 -14.85 -17.59
C THR A 261 -0.53 -15.65 -17.91
N GLY A 262 -1.46 -15.03 -18.67
CA GLY A 262 -2.57 -15.77 -19.29
C GLY A 262 -2.08 -16.85 -20.25
N ASN A 263 -0.98 -16.61 -20.97
CA ASN A 263 -0.35 -17.62 -21.85
C ASN A 263 0.12 -18.83 -21.04
N ALA A 264 0.81 -18.62 -19.92
CA ALA A 264 1.24 -19.72 -19.04
C ALA A 264 0.05 -20.50 -18.48
N LEU A 265 -1.04 -19.81 -18.08
CA LEU A 265 -2.25 -20.45 -17.58
C LEU A 265 -3.00 -21.27 -18.65
N ALA A 266 -2.83 -20.91 -19.94
CA ALA A 266 -3.41 -21.65 -21.07
C ALA A 266 -2.63 -22.94 -21.41
N ALA A 267 -1.39 -23.09 -20.95
CA ALA A 267 -0.61 -24.29 -21.17
C ALA A 267 -1.23 -25.51 -20.48
N PRO A 268 -1.18 -26.71 -21.11
CA PRO A 268 -1.77 -27.93 -20.56
C PRO A 268 -1.35 -28.22 -19.13
N GLY A 269 -2.33 -28.42 -18.23
CA GLY A 269 -2.09 -28.76 -16.83
C GLY A 269 -1.75 -27.58 -15.92
N MET A 270 -1.46 -26.39 -16.46
CA MET A 270 -1.02 -25.25 -15.62
C MET A 270 -2.11 -24.69 -14.71
N ARG A 271 -3.38 -24.74 -15.10
CA ARG A 271 -4.46 -24.32 -14.21
C ARG A 271 -4.56 -25.22 -12.96
N ASP A 272 -4.38 -26.52 -13.11
CA ASP A 272 -4.38 -27.47 -11.98
C ASP A 272 -3.07 -27.36 -11.16
N TRP A 273 -1.96 -27.17 -11.84
CA TRP A 273 -0.69 -26.86 -11.18
C TRP A 273 -0.80 -25.59 -10.30
N THR A 274 -1.41 -24.53 -10.83
CA THR A 274 -1.62 -23.27 -10.11
C THR A 274 -2.46 -23.49 -8.85
N ARG A 275 -3.56 -24.26 -8.92
CA ARG A 275 -4.36 -24.60 -7.73
C ARG A 275 -3.53 -25.36 -6.67
N ARG A 276 -2.67 -26.29 -7.11
CA ARG A 276 -1.78 -27.03 -6.21
C ARG A 276 -0.74 -26.11 -5.57
N ALA A 277 -0.13 -25.20 -6.33
CA ALA A 277 0.81 -24.22 -5.81
C ALA A 277 0.17 -23.30 -4.75
N VAL A 278 -1.06 -22.82 -5.00
CA VAL A 278 -1.82 -22.03 -4.01
C VAL A 278 -2.15 -22.86 -2.77
N ALA A 279 -2.59 -24.11 -2.94
CA ALA A 279 -2.94 -25.00 -1.82
C ALA A 279 -1.71 -25.40 -1.00
N ALA A 280 -0.53 -25.45 -1.60
CA ALA A 280 0.74 -25.70 -0.92
C ALA A 280 1.28 -24.49 -0.15
N GLY A 281 0.63 -23.32 -0.22
CA GLY A 281 1.01 -22.13 0.54
C GLY A 281 1.87 -21.12 -0.22
N HIS A 282 2.19 -21.38 -1.49
CA HIS A 282 2.95 -20.43 -2.30
C HIS A 282 2.13 -19.19 -2.66
N TYR A 283 2.79 -18.06 -2.83
CA TYR A 283 2.19 -16.87 -3.41
C TYR A 283 2.03 -17.06 -4.93
N VAL A 284 0.85 -16.78 -5.49
CA VAL A 284 0.64 -16.75 -6.93
C VAL A 284 0.00 -15.43 -7.33
N GLY A 285 0.66 -14.69 -8.21
CA GLY A 285 0.28 -13.36 -8.66
C GLY A 285 0.33 -13.17 -10.18
N PRO A 286 -0.12 -12.01 -10.67
CA PRO A 286 -0.16 -11.69 -12.10
C PRO A 286 1.20 -11.35 -12.70
N HIS A 287 1.38 -11.75 -14.00
CA HIS A 287 2.50 -11.35 -14.86
C HIS A 287 1.99 -10.75 -16.19
N SER A 288 0.83 -10.11 -16.19
CA SER A 288 -0.01 -9.71 -17.33
C SER A 288 -0.70 -10.89 -18.05
N HIS A 289 -1.68 -10.61 -18.90
CA HIS A 289 -2.34 -11.69 -19.65
C HIS A 289 -1.54 -12.10 -20.89
N ARG A 290 -1.05 -11.11 -21.68
CA ARG A 290 -0.44 -11.34 -23.00
C ARG A 290 1.06 -11.08 -23.07
N HIS A 291 1.72 -10.88 -21.96
CA HIS A 291 3.16 -10.59 -21.88
C HIS A 291 3.60 -9.43 -22.79
N LEU A 292 2.84 -8.32 -22.79
CA LEU A 292 3.11 -7.17 -23.65
C LEU A 292 4.36 -6.43 -23.18
N LEU A 293 5.24 -6.03 -24.11
CA LEU A 293 6.33 -5.10 -23.81
C LEU A 293 5.73 -3.70 -23.54
N TYR A 294 5.95 -3.17 -22.34
CA TYR A 294 5.32 -1.92 -21.91
C TYR A 294 6.09 -0.68 -22.32
N ALA A 295 7.40 -0.74 -22.43
CA ALA A 295 8.25 0.37 -22.84
C ALA A 295 9.35 -0.12 -23.79
N PRO A 296 9.81 0.69 -24.76
CA PRO A 296 10.91 0.29 -25.62
C PRO A 296 12.21 0.14 -24.84
N TRP A 297 13.10 -0.71 -25.34
CA TRP A 297 14.38 -0.99 -24.67
C TRP A 297 15.34 0.19 -24.64
N ASP A 298 15.23 1.08 -25.64
CA ASP A 298 16.07 2.27 -25.82
C ASP A 298 15.50 3.54 -25.16
N ASP A 299 14.21 3.55 -24.83
CA ASP A 299 13.57 4.69 -24.18
C ASP A 299 12.50 4.23 -23.16
N ARG A 300 12.95 3.91 -21.97
CA ARG A 300 12.08 3.46 -20.87
C ARG A 300 10.98 4.46 -20.48
N ALA A 301 11.20 5.76 -20.73
CA ALA A 301 10.22 6.79 -20.36
C ALA A 301 8.97 6.77 -21.25
N ARG A 302 9.08 6.27 -22.46
CA ARG A 302 7.98 6.15 -23.42
C ARG A 302 7.19 4.87 -23.18
N SER A 303 5.85 4.97 -23.17
CA SER A 303 4.96 3.80 -23.09
C SER A 303 4.61 3.29 -24.48
N LEU A 304 4.68 1.98 -24.69
CA LEU A 304 4.24 1.26 -25.91
C LEU A 304 2.78 0.83 -25.83
N VAL A 305 2.18 0.89 -24.66
CA VAL A 305 0.79 0.59 -24.39
C VAL A 305 0.11 1.79 -23.77
N ASP A 306 -1.14 2.04 -24.09
CA ASP A 306 -1.94 3.02 -23.36
C ASP A 306 -2.51 2.42 -22.07
N LYS A 307 -3.03 3.29 -21.18
CA LYS A 307 -3.60 2.90 -19.90
C LYS A 307 -4.73 1.87 -20.04
N THR A 308 -5.62 2.08 -20.99
CA THR A 308 -6.80 1.21 -21.21
C THR A 308 -6.37 -0.20 -21.56
N ARG A 309 -5.42 -0.33 -22.49
CA ARG A 309 -4.88 -1.63 -22.91
C ARG A 309 -4.11 -2.31 -21.79
N PHE A 310 -3.28 -1.57 -21.05
CA PHE A 310 -2.55 -2.08 -19.89
C PHE A 310 -3.50 -2.63 -18.83
N GLN A 311 -4.49 -1.83 -18.43
CA GLN A 311 -5.42 -2.20 -17.37
C GLN A 311 -6.36 -3.35 -17.80
N ALA A 312 -6.81 -3.39 -19.04
CA ALA A 312 -7.63 -4.48 -19.54
C ALA A 312 -6.85 -5.82 -19.53
N ASP A 313 -5.59 -5.80 -19.96
CA ASP A 313 -4.72 -6.98 -19.98
C ASP A 313 -4.42 -7.50 -18.57
N LEU A 314 -4.05 -6.61 -17.64
CA LEU A 314 -3.79 -6.99 -16.26
C LEU A 314 -5.05 -7.44 -15.53
N HIS A 315 -6.19 -6.78 -15.75
CA HIS A 315 -7.48 -7.16 -15.18
C HIS A 315 -7.92 -8.56 -15.62
N GLN A 316 -7.72 -8.91 -16.88
CA GLN A 316 -8.02 -10.25 -17.40
C GLN A 316 -7.17 -11.31 -16.68
N ASN A 317 -5.87 -11.08 -16.54
CA ASN A 317 -4.98 -12.01 -15.83
C ASN A 317 -5.38 -12.18 -14.36
N LEU A 318 -5.73 -11.07 -13.68
CA LEU A 318 -6.22 -11.09 -12.30
C LEU A 318 -7.50 -11.91 -12.16
N ALA A 319 -8.45 -11.78 -13.10
CA ALA A 319 -9.71 -12.53 -13.09
C ALA A 319 -9.45 -14.05 -13.18
N GLU A 320 -8.60 -14.48 -14.12
CA GLU A 320 -8.22 -15.87 -14.29
C GLU A 320 -7.50 -16.46 -13.06
N LEU A 321 -6.60 -15.70 -12.44
CA LEU A 321 -5.90 -16.13 -11.23
C LEU A 321 -6.86 -16.25 -10.03
N ARG A 322 -7.80 -15.31 -9.88
CA ARG A 322 -8.81 -15.36 -8.83
C ARG A 322 -9.74 -16.56 -8.91
N GLU A 323 -10.09 -17.02 -10.12
CA GLU A 323 -10.82 -18.27 -10.35
C GLU A 323 -10.06 -19.50 -9.83
N LEU A 324 -8.72 -19.44 -9.85
CA LEU A 324 -7.84 -20.50 -9.38
C LEU A 324 -7.49 -20.39 -7.88
N GLY A 325 -8.06 -19.41 -7.17
CA GLY A 325 -7.83 -19.17 -5.75
C GLY A 325 -6.64 -18.28 -5.43
N ALA A 326 -5.95 -17.75 -6.46
CA ALA A 326 -4.79 -16.88 -6.33
C ALA A 326 -5.17 -15.38 -6.29
N ALA A 327 -4.19 -14.50 -6.08
CA ALA A 327 -4.31 -13.04 -6.14
C ALA A 327 -5.48 -12.47 -5.31
N ARG A 328 -5.70 -13.03 -4.10
CA ARG A 328 -6.79 -12.62 -3.19
C ARG A 328 -6.33 -11.71 -2.05
N GLN A 329 -5.03 -11.55 -1.85
CA GLN A 329 -4.46 -10.69 -0.83
C GLN A 329 -4.29 -9.27 -1.37
N GLU A 330 -4.44 -8.26 -0.55
CA GLU A 330 -4.19 -6.87 -0.91
C GLU A 330 -2.99 -6.32 -0.12
N PRO A 331 -2.07 -5.60 -0.79
CA PRO A 331 -2.02 -5.40 -2.24
C PRO A 331 -1.69 -6.69 -2.99
N VAL A 332 -2.20 -6.83 -4.22
CA VAL A 332 -1.75 -7.91 -5.11
C VAL A 332 -0.39 -7.54 -5.66
N TYR A 333 0.63 -8.34 -5.42
CA TYR A 333 1.94 -8.11 -6.05
C TYR A 333 1.89 -8.49 -7.53
N PHE A 334 2.46 -7.64 -8.37
CA PHE A 334 2.47 -7.77 -9.82
C PHE A 334 3.89 -7.64 -10.36
N VAL A 335 4.38 -8.63 -11.09
CA VAL A 335 5.65 -8.54 -11.83
C VAL A 335 5.31 -8.18 -13.28
N PRO A 336 5.82 -7.06 -13.83
CA PRO A 336 5.56 -6.66 -15.22
C PRO A 336 6.30 -7.57 -16.19
N PRO A 337 5.76 -7.80 -17.40
CA PRO A 337 6.45 -8.51 -18.47
C PRO A 337 7.86 -7.97 -18.71
N PHE A 338 8.81 -8.87 -18.94
CA PHE A 338 10.24 -8.55 -19.14
C PHE A 338 10.88 -7.81 -17.96
N GLU A 339 10.21 -7.71 -16.81
CA GLU A 339 10.60 -6.87 -15.67
C GLU A 339 10.95 -5.42 -16.07
N TRP A 340 10.34 -4.96 -17.20
CA TRP A 340 10.62 -3.69 -17.84
C TRP A 340 9.38 -2.79 -17.85
N TYR A 341 9.46 -1.64 -17.20
CA TYR A 341 8.33 -0.76 -16.92
C TYR A 341 8.81 0.66 -16.62
N ASN A 342 7.89 1.62 -16.63
CA ASN A 342 8.12 2.99 -16.16
C ASN A 342 7.14 3.38 -15.03
N ALA A 343 7.23 4.63 -14.57
CA ALA A 343 6.41 5.12 -13.45
C ALA A 343 4.90 5.17 -13.77
N GLU A 344 4.53 5.32 -15.04
CA GLU A 344 3.12 5.28 -15.44
C GLU A 344 2.53 3.88 -15.26
N HIS A 345 3.25 2.84 -15.67
CA HIS A 345 2.81 1.46 -15.52
C HIS A 345 2.66 1.06 -14.04
N ALA A 346 3.56 1.53 -13.17
CA ALA A 346 3.46 1.30 -11.73
C ALA A 346 2.19 1.97 -11.16
N ARG A 347 1.91 3.21 -11.57
CA ARG A 347 0.69 3.93 -11.16
C ARG A 347 -0.58 3.25 -11.69
N TRP A 348 -0.60 2.83 -12.97
CA TRP A 348 -1.76 2.15 -13.55
C TRP A 348 -2.05 0.79 -12.91
N ALA A 349 -1.00 0.08 -12.47
CA ALA A 349 -1.15 -1.15 -11.69
C ALA A 349 -1.74 -0.86 -10.30
N GLN A 350 -1.28 0.22 -9.65
CA GLN A 350 -1.78 0.64 -8.33
C GLN A 350 -3.28 0.97 -8.36
N GLU A 351 -3.77 1.57 -9.43
CA GLU A 351 -5.20 1.85 -9.63
C GLU A 351 -6.07 0.58 -9.69
N LEU A 352 -5.46 -0.58 -9.99
CA LEU A 352 -6.11 -1.90 -9.95
C LEU A 352 -5.86 -2.66 -8.63
N GLY A 353 -5.32 -1.98 -7.59
CA GLY A 353 -4.96 -2.61 -6.32
C GLY A 353 -3.69 -3.46 -6.37
N CYS A 354 -2.86 -3.29 -7.42
CA CYS A 354 -1.63 -4.03 -7.60
C CYS A 354 -0.40 -3.21 -7.19
N LEU A 355 0.48 -3.79 -6.39
CA LEU A 355 1.82 -3.25 -6.13
C LEU A 355 2.81 -3.86 -7.13
N LEU A 356 3.35 -3.02 -8.02
CA LEU A 356 4.36 -3.45 -8.97
C LEU A 356 5.67 -3.75 -8.24
N ILE A 357 6.17 -4.96 -8.45
CA ILE A 357 7.48 -5.41 -7.97
C ILE A 357 8.33 -5.87 -9.15
N SER A 358 9.65 -5.89 -8.95
CA SER A 358 10.59 -6.42 -9.92
C SER A 358 11.73 -7.13 -9.19
N PHE A 359 12.62 -7.77 -9.91
CA PHE A 359 13.75 -8.44 -9.29
C PHE A 359 14.80 -7.47 -8.74
N THR A 360 15.58 -7.94 -7.76
CA THR A 360 16.75 -7.20 -7.27
C THR A 360 17.92 -7.45 -8.20
N PRO A 361 18.47 -6.41 -8.85
CA PRO A 361 19.59 -6.57 -9.78
C PRO A 361 20.90 -6.93 -9.07
N GLY A 362 21.84 -7.46 -9.85
CA GLY A 362 23.22 -7.70 -9.42
C GLY A 362 23.58 -9.17 -9.34
N SER A 363 22.72 -10.06 -8.83
CA SER A 363 22.97 -11.50 -8.73
C SER A 363 22.98 -12.21 -10.08
N GLY A 364 22.32 -11.65 -11.09
CA GLY A 364 22.21 -12.23 -12.42
C GLY A 364 21.27 -13.43 -12.51
N SER A 365 20.50 -13.73 -11.49
CA SER A 365 19.60 -14.89 -11.40
C SER A 365 18.59 -14.96 -12.54
N GLN A 366 18.07 -13.81 -12.96
CA GLN A 366 17.10 -13.70 -14.05
C GLN A 366 17.63 -14.17 -15.43
N ARG A 367 18.94 -14.37 -15.59
CA ARG A 367 19.53 -14.82 -16.85
C ARG A 367 19.26 -16.30 -17.16
N ASP A 368 18.60 -17.00 -16.29
CA ASP A 368 18.19 -18.39 -16.50
C ASP A 368 17.17 -18.59 -17.63
N PHE A 369 16.58 -17.50 -18.17
CA PHE A 369 15.76 -17.54 -19.39
C PHE A 369 16.59 -17.76 -20.65
N ALA A 370 17.86 -17.30 -20.67
CA ALA A 370 18.66 -17.13 -21.88
C ALA A 370 19.10 -18.48 -22.50
N PRO A 371 18.71 -18.83 -23.74
CA PRO A 371 19.19 -20.00 -24.44
C PRO A 371 20.67 -19.87 -24.83
N GLU A 372 21.28 -20.96 -25.29
CA GLU A 372 22.71 -21.10 -25.50
C GLU A 372 23.32 -20.13 -26.53
N ASP A 373 22.54 -19.67 -27.49
CA ASP A 373 22.91 -18.68 -28.52
C ASP A 373 22.68 -17.21 -28.08
N HIS A 374 22.09 -16.99 -26.93
CA HIS A 374 21.81 -15.64 -26.42
C HIS A 374 23.02 -15.03 -25.72
N ALA A 375 23.30 -13.74 -25.95
CA ALA A 375 24.44 -13.03 -25.36
C ALA A 375 24.51 -13.07 -23.82
N ALA A 376 23.34 -13.13 -23.15
CA ALA A 376 23.22 -13.22 -21.71
C ALA A 376 23.38 -14.66 -21.16
N PHE A 377 23.51 -15.68 -22.02
CA PHE A 377 23.61 -17.06 -21.59
C PHE A 377 24.75 -17.27 -20.58
N ARG A 378 24.47 -18.07 -19.58
CA ARG A 378 25.43 -18.62 -18.61
C ARG A 378 25.09 -20.09 -18.37
N PRO A 379 26.05 -21.02 -18.37
CA PRO A 379 25.78 -22.39 -17.95
C PRO A 379 25.09 -22.42 -16.58
N ALA A 380 24.15 -23.34 -16.40
CA ALA A 380 23.29 -23.35 -15.18
C ALA A 380 24.12 -23.38 -13.88
N ARG A 381 25.18 -24.21 -13.84
CA ARG A 381 26.09 -24.26 -12.68
C ARG A 381 26.83 -22.95 -12.45
N VAL A 382 27.23 -22.27 -13.52
CA VAL A 382 27.91 -20.97 -13.44
C VAL A 382 26.92 -19.92 -12.92
N LEU A 383 25.69 -19.92 -13.42
CA LEU A 383 24.65 -19.01 -12.95
C LEU A 383 24.41 -19.15 -11.44
N ILE A 384 24.28 -20.38 -10.95
CA ILE A 384 24.11 -20.64 -9.50
C ILE A 384 25.33 -20.14 -8.72
N GLN A 385 26.55 -20.39 -9.24
CA GLN A 385 27.78 -19.93 -8.58
C GLN A 385 27.86 -18.39 -8.58
N GLU A 386 27.50 -17.70 -9.66
CA GLU A 386 27.48 -16.24 -9.73
C GLU A 386 26.52 -15.61 -8.70
N ILE A 387 25.35 -16.24 -8.43
CA ILE A 387 24.43 -15.82 -7.35
C ILE A 387 25.11 -15.89 -5.99
N LEU A 388 25.82 -16.99 -5.71
CA LEU A 388 26.52 -17.21 -4.44
C LEU A 388 27.76 -16.33 -4.30
N ASP A 389 28.44 -16.04 -5.40
CA ASP A 389 29.61 -15.13 -5.44
C ASP A 389 29.14 -13.68 -5.25
N TYR A 390 27.98 -13.30 -5.78
CA TYR A 390 27.38 -11.99 -5.53
C TYR A 390 27.07 -11.83 -4.04
N GLU A 391 26.45 -12.84 -3.42
CA GLU A 391 26.17 -12.85 -1.98
C GLU A 391 27.45 -12.62 -1.16
N ALA A 392 28.51 -13.32 -1.49
CA ALA A 392 29.76 -13.23 -0.76
C ALA A 392 30.55 -11.91 -0.94
N ARG A 393 30.34 -11.21 -2.07
CA ARG A 393 31.07 -9.98 -2.43
C ARG A 393 30.41 -8.68 -1.97
N THR A 394 29.13 -8.72 -1.62
CA THR A 394 28.38 -7.52 -1.31
C THR A 394 28.11 -7.41 0.19
N ASP A 395 28.23 -6.21 0.74
CA ASP A 395 28.09 -5.97 2.20
C ASP A 395 26.75 -6.45 2.76
N THR A 396 25.69 -6.32 1.99
CA THR A 396 24.34 -6.76 2.38
C THR A 396 23.96 -8.12 1.80
N GLY A 397 24.85 -8.77 1.06
CA GLY A 397 24.60 -10.06 0.42
C GLY A 397 23.28 -10.05 -0.38
N LEU A 398 22.49 -11.09 -0.18
CA LEU A 398 21.15 -11.25 -0.75
C LEU A 398 20.03 -10.80 0.22
N ASN A 399 20.34 -10.03 1.26
CA ASN A 399 19.33 -9.52 2.18
C ASN A 399 18.26 -8.70 1.44
N GLY A 400 17.00 -9.01 1.66
CA GLY A 400 15.87 -8.34 1.02
C GLY A 400 15.70 -8.64 -0.47
N HIS A 401 16.46 -9.56 -1.06
CA HIS A 401 16.41 -9.84 -2.51
C HIS A 401 15.07 -10.47 -2.92
N LEU A 402 14.56 -9.96 -4.05
CA LEU A 402 13.61 -10.64 -4.91
C LEU A 402 14.43 -11.39 -5.95
N LEU A 403 14.72 -12.66 -5.68
CA LEU A 403 15.61 -13.49 -6.50
C LEU A 403 14.80 -14.15 -7.61
N LEU A 404 14.82 -13.53 -8.79
CA LEU A 404 14.02 -13.95 -9.95
C LEU A 404 14.67 -15.12 -10.68
N LEU A 405 13.88 -16.12 -10.97
CA LEU A 405 14.13 -17.24 -11.86
C LEU A 405 12.89 -17.45 -12.74
N HIS A 406 12.99 -18.30 -13.76
CA HIS A 406 11.89 -18.62 -14.66
C HIS A 406 11.37 -20.06 -14.41
N LEU A 407 10.05 -20.24 -14.56
CA LEU A 407 9.40 -21.54 -14.41
C LEU A 407 9.75 -22.51 -15.56
N GLY A 408 10.22 -21.96 -16.65
CA GLY A 408 10.69 -22.66 -17.82
C GLY A 408 11.47 -21.75 -18.76
N SER A 409 12.11 -22.31 -19.78
CA SER A 409 12.87 -21.53 -20.76
C SER A 409 13.21 -22.37 -21.99
N GLN A 410 13.67 -21.77 -23.09
CA GLN A 410 14.15 -22.46 -24.30
C GLN A 410 15.49 -23.20 -24.13
N ARG A 411 16.25 -22.86 -23.09
CA ARG A 411 17.58 -23.42 -22.90
C ARG A 411 17.54 -24.93 -22.65
N ARG A 412 18.56 -25.63 -23.08
CA ARG A 412 18.75 -27.07 -22.83
C ARG A 412 19.39 -27.33 -21.48
N ASP A 413 20.34 -26.49 -21.09
CA ASP A 413 21.01 -26.50 -19.79
C ASP A 413 20.14 -25.78 -18.74
N LYS A 414 19.13 -26.50 -18.21
CA LYS A 414 18.12 -25.97 -17.30
C LYS A 414 18.69 -25.58 -15.93
N ALA A 415 18.25 -24.45 -15.37
CA ALA A 415 18.67 -23.99 -14.05
C ALA A 415 17.92 -24.70 -12.90
N TYR A 416 16.65 -25.05 -13.08
CA TYR A 416 15.80 -25.62 -12.03
C TYR A 416 16.30 -26.93 -11.40
N PRO A 417 17.06 -27.84 -12.06
CA PRO A 417 17.65 -29.00 -11.38
C PRO A 417 18.66 -28.64 -10.29
N HIS A 418 19.18 -27.43 -10.31
CA HIS A 418 20.13 -26.92 -9.31
C HIS A 418 19.48 -26.13 -8.17
N LEU A 419 18.16 -25.95 -8.21
CA LEU A 419 17.40 -25.14 -7.23
C LEU A 419 17.56 -25.67 -5.80
N GLY A 420 17.45 -26.98 -5.58
CA GLY A 420 17.59 -27.57 -4.25
C GLY A 420 18.99 -27.34 -3.64
N ALA A 421 20.04 -27.41 -4.48
CA ALA A 421 21.39 -27.10 -4.04
C ALA A 421 21.56 -25.61 -3.68
N LEU A 422 20.98 -24.72 -4.46
CA LEU A 422 20.96 -23.28 -4.18
C LEU A 422 20.26 -22.98 -2.85
N ILE A 423 19.06 -23.52 -2.64
CA ILE A 423 18.29 -23.37 -1.39
C ILE A 423 19.13 -23.82 -0.18
N ASN A 424 19.74 -25.01 -0.26
CA ASN A 424 20.56 -25.52 0.82
C ASN A 424 21.78 -24.64 1.13
N GLN A 425 22.45 -24.13 0.11
CA GLN A 425 23.59 -23.22 0.30
C GLN A 425 23.18 -21.87 0.89
N LEU A 426 22.05 -21.31 0.47
CA LEU A 426 21.52 -20.07 1.06
C LEU A 426 21.15 -20.25 2.54
N ARG A 427 20.51 -21.37 2.89
CA ARG A 427 20.22 -21.70 4.30
C ARG A 427 21.48 -21.88 5.14
N GLN A 428 22.50 -22.55 4.61
CA GLN A 428 23.80 -22.69 5.30
C GLN A 428 24.47 -21.33 5.55
N ARG A 429 24.20 -20.34 4.71
CA ARG A 429 24.64 -18.94 4.91
C ARG A 429 23.73 -18.13 5.79
N GLY A 430 22.71 -18.75 6.40
CA GLY A 430 21.79 -18.14 7.37
C GLY A 430 20.62 -17.38 6.76
N TYR A 431 20.30 -17.60 5.49
CA TYR A 431 19.12 -16.98 4.87
C TYR A 431 17.83 -17.71 5.22
N ALA A 432 16.82 -16.95 5.61
CA ALA A 432 15.44 -17.39 5.60
C ALA A 432 14.82 -17.08 4.22
N LEU A 433 14.38 -18.15 3.52
CA LEU A 433 13.64 -18.02 2.28
C LEU A 433 12.16 -17.89 2.62
N VAL A 434 11.54 -16.79 2.24
CA VAL A 434 10.18 -16.43 2.61
C VAL A 434 9.36 -16.03 1.38
N ARG A 435 8.04 -16.03 1.48
CA ARG A 435 7.17 -15.52 0.40
C ARG A 435 7.39 -14.03 0.20
N VAL A 436 7.04 -13.54 -0.99
CA VAL A 436 7.19 -12.13 -1.36
C VAL A 436 6.42 -11.20 -0.44
N ASP A 437 5.19 -11.55 -0.06
CA ASP A 437 4.37 -10.80 0.88
C ASP A 437 5.01 -10.75 2.28
N GLN A 438 5.55 -11.86 2.76
CA GLN A 438 6.28 -11.90 4.02
C GLN A 438 7.61 -11.12 3.99
N LEU A 439 8.29 -11.09 2.84
CA LEU A 439 9.52 -10.31 2.69
C LEU A 439 9.24 -8.81 2.69
N LEU A 440 8.16 -8.40 2.03
CA LEU A 440 7.76 -7.01 1.89
C LEU A 440 6.87 -6.53 3.04
N ASP A 441 6.31 -7.43 3.84
CA ASP A 441 5.67 -7.09 5.12
C ASP A 441 6.74 -6.77 6.16
N ALA A 442 6.82 -5.52 6.58
CA ALA A 442 7.85 -5.01 7.49
C ALA A 442 7.62 -5.38 8.97
N ALA A 443 7.18 -6.60 9.30
CA ALA A 443 7.11 -7.07 10.68
C ALA A 443 8.10 -8.22 10.92
N PRO A 444 8.92 -8.19 11.99
CA PRO A 444 9.75 -9.33 12.36
C PRO A 444 8.85 -10.54 12.72
N PRO A 445 9.27 -11.79 12.43
CA PRO A 445 8.55 -12.98 12.83
C PRO A 445 8.40 -13.03 14.36
N PRO A 446 7.32 -13.62 14.90
CA PRO A 446 7.22 -13.85 16.34
C PRO A 446 8.43 -14.66 16.78
N ALA A 447 9.09 -14.21 17.83
CA ALA A 447 10.23 -14.92 18.43
C ALA A 447 9.81 -16.36 18.71
N ALA A 448 10.56 -17.32 18.15
CA ALA A 448 10.34 -18.73 18.42
C ALA A 448 10.31 -18.94 19.94
N ALA A 449 9.22 -19.48 20.45
CA ALA A 449 9.11 -19.86 21.85
C ALA A 449 10.30 -20.79 22.16
N ARG A 450 11.23 -20.32 23.00
CA ARG A 450 12.28 -21.17 23.54
C ARG A 450 11.55 -22.30 24.28
N ALA A 451 11.65 -23.52 23.76
CA ALA A 451 11.27 -24.69 24.48
C ALA A 451 12.07 -24.69 25.79
N GLY A 452 11.39 -24.44 26.90
CA GLY A 452 11.96 -24.59 28.22
C GLY A 452 12.33 -26.06 28.39
N GLY A 453 13.62 -26.32 28.47
CA GLY A 453 14.12 -27.58 28.99
C GLY A 453 13.85 -27.63 30.47
N ALA A 454 13.18 -28.68 30.88
CA ALA A 454 13.17 -29.15 32.26
C ALA A 454 14.51 -29.83 32.58
#